data_92feb4f5db27bda6ad1025c742243cab
#
_entry.id   92feb4f5db27bda6ad1025c742243cab
#
_cell.length_a   1.000
_cell.length_b   1.000
_cell.length_c   1.000
_cell.angle_alpha   90.00
_cell.angle_beta   90.00
_cell.angle_gamma   90.00
#
_symmetry.space_group_name_H-M   'P 1'
#
loop_
_entity.id
_entity.type
_entity.pdbx_description
1 polymer ?
#
loop_
_entity_poly.entity_id
_entity_poly.type
_entity_poly.pdbx_seq_one_letter_code
_entity_poly.pdbx_strand_id
1 'polypeptide(L)'
;MDKYCISCHYQDKPGKPYLKVDNWIIDWTSYISGRVWKNGGHFTLSYANLHRYVRRPGIESDMHMLVPMDVHADQTELMQILQKGHYGVKLDKESMEKLACWIDFNAPFHGRRSDIPKFEDAEKSNELRELYREMFG
;
A
#
# COMPACT_ATOMS: atom_id res chain seq x y z
N MET A 1 6.57 -10.00 0.40
CA MET A 1 6.27 -10.15 1.85
C MET A 1 6.53 -11.56 2.32
N ASP A 2 5.95 -12.57 1.67
CA ASP A 2 5.98 -13.96 2.15
C ASP A 2 7.39 -14.53 2.33
N LYS A 3 8.30 -14.21 1.44
CA LYS A 3 9.68 -14.71 1.46
C LYS A 3 10.51 -14.19 2.66
N TYR A 4 10.26 -12.96 3.12
CA TYR A 4 11.16 -12.27 4.07
C TYR A 4 10.54 -11.93 5.41
N CYS A 5 9.23 -11.72 5.47
CA CYS A 5 8.58 -11.10 6.62
C CYS A 5 7.71 -12.07 7.42
N ILE A 6 7.04 -13.03 6.75
CA ILE A 6 6.03 -13.89 7.38
C ILE A 6 6.60 -14.77 8.48
N SER A 7 7.84 -15.25 8.35
CA SER A 7 8.44 -16.09 9.38
C SER A 7 8.39 -15.49 10.80
N CYS A 8 8.45 -14.16 10.88
CA CYS A 8 8.36 -13.41 12.14
C CYS A 8 7.02 -12.70 12.35
N HIS A 9 6.33 -12.32 11.27
CA HIS A 9 5.14 -11.48 11.26
C HIS A 9 3.85 -12.24 10.89
N TYR A 10 3.71 -13.48 11.34
CA TYR A 10 2.54 -14.34 11.07
C TYR A 10 1.50 -14.34 12.19
N GLN A 11 1.79 -13.71 13.32
CA GLN A 11 0.89 -13.56 14.45
C GLN A 11 0.75 -12.09 14.82
N ASP A 12 -0.46 -11.68 15.15
CA ASP A 12 -0.70 -10.35 15.71
C ASP A 12 -0.24 -10.34 17.17
N LYS A 13 0.84 -9.61 17.43
CA LYS A 13 1.41 -9.43 18.78
C LYS A 13 1.75 -7.95 18.98
N PRO A 14 1.65 -7.42 20.20
CA PRO A 14 2.10 -6.06 20.49
C PRO A 14 3.51 -5.81 19.98
N GLY A 15 3.71 -4.75 19.20
CA GLY A 15 4.99 -4.40 18.60
C GLY A 15 5.43 -5.21 17.38
N LYS A 16 4.62 -6.20 16.95
CA LYS A 16 4.86 -6.96 15.72
C LYS A 16 3.66 -6.85 14.80
N PRO A 17 3.71 -6.07 13.73
CA PRO A 17 2.62 -5.99 12.78
C PRO A 17 2.39 -7.34 12.10
N TYR A 18 1.14 -7.74 11.96
CA TYR A 18 0.75 -8.91 11.18
C TYR A 18 0.91 -8.61 9.69
N LEU A 19 1.72 -9.39 8.97
CA LEU A 19 2.04 -9.14 7.56
C LEU A 19 1.73 -10.30 6.62
N LYS A 20 1.10 -11.38 7.10
CA LYS A 20 0.67 -12.47 6.24
C LYS A 20 -0.43 -12.00 5.30
N VAL A 21 -0.28 -12.29 4.02
CA VAL A 21 -1.30 -12.03 3.01
C VAL A 21 -2.27 -13.20 3.02
N ASP A 22 -3.41 -13.00 3.64
CA ASP A 22 -4.53 -13.92 3.65
C ASP A 22 -5.82 -13.18 3.30
N ASN A 23 -6.93 -13.90 3.23
CA ASN A 23 -8.23 -13.35 2.85
C ASN A 23 -8.85 -12.40 3.90
N TRP A 24 -8.07 -11.94 4.86
CA TRP A 24 -8.54 -10.97 5.84
C TRP A 24 -8.63 -9.60 5.21
N ILE A 25 -9.84 -9.17 4.93
CA ILE A 25 -10.16 -7.88 4.34
C ILE A 25 -10.76 -7.02 5.44
N ILE A 26 -10.18 -5.87 5.67
CA ILE A 26 -10.72 -4.84 6.55
C ILE A 26 -11.33 -3.72 5.71
N ASP A 27 -12.43 -3.18 6.20
CA ASP A 27 -12.96 -1.92 5.69
C ASP A 27 -12.16 -0.77 6.32
N TRP A 28 -11.35 -0.11 5.49
CA TRP A 28 -10.48 0.97 5.94
C TRP A 28 -11.25 2.16 6.54
N THR A 29 -12.45 2.42 6.07
CA THR A 29 -13.26 3.54 6.57
C THR A 29 -13.77 3.33 7.98
N SER A 30 -14.15 2.11 8.33
CA SER A 30 -14.53 1.77 9.70
C SER A 30 -13.33 1.80 10.66
N TYR A 31 -12.15 1.50 10.17
CA TYR A 31 -10.94 1.49 10.98
C TYR A 31 -10.44 2.91 11.35
N ILE A 32 -10.55 3.88 10.43
CA ILE A 32 -10.05 5.26 10.66
C ILE A 32 -11.08 6.16 11.32
N SER A 33 -12.34 6.10 10.90
CA SER A 33 -13.35 7.09 11.27
C SER A 33 -14.43 6.59 12.20
N GLY A 34 -14.48 5.30 12.50
CA GLY A 34 -15.60 4.68 13.22
C GLY A 34 -16.95 4.78 12.48
N ARG A 35 -16.95 5.29 11.24
CA ARG A 35 -18.15 5.43 10.40
C ARG A 35 -18.12 4.39 9.30
N VAL A 36 -19.17 3.61 9.21
CA VAL A 36 -19.36 2.64 8.12
C VAL A 36 -19.79 3.40 6.87
N TRP A 37 -18.84 3.69 5.98
CA TRP A 37 -19.13 4.15 4.64
C TRP A 37 -19.30 2.92 3.76
N LYS A 38 -20.47 2.75 3.16
CA LYS A 38 -20.76 1.59 2.29
C LYS A 38 -19.83 1.45 1.08
N ASN A 39 -19.05 2.47 0.76
CA ASN A 39 -18.16 2.56 -0.40
C ASN A 39 -16.68 2.64 -0.03
N GLY A 40 -16.29 2.28 1.18
CA GLY A 40 -14.89 2.22 1.59
C GLY A 40 -14.10 1.13 0.86
N GLY A 41 -12.84 1.38 0.58
CA GLY A 41 -11.94 0.39 0.00
C GLY A 41 -11.72 -0.79 0.96
N HIS A 42 -11.68 -2.00 0.41
CA HIS A 42 -11.34 -3.20 1.16
C HIS A 42 -9.84 -3.48 1.02
N PHE A 43 -9.16 -3.68 2.14
CA PHE A 43 -7.72 -3.94 2.19
C PHE A 43 -7.41 -5.14 3.08
N THR A 44 -6.28 -5.78 2.82
CA THR A 44 -5.80 -6.82 3.75
C THR A 44 -5.25 -6.18 5.02
N LEU A 45 -5.32 -6.91 6.12
CA LEU A 45 -4.75 -6.46 7.39
C LEU A 45 -3.23 -6.20 7.27
N SER A 46 -2.53 -7.03 6.50
CA SER A 46 -1.11 -6.86 6.21
C SER A 46 -0.80 -5.53 5.52
N TYR A 47 -1.63 -5.12 4.55
CA TYR A 47 -1.51 -3.83 3.89
C TYR A 47 -1.72 -2.68 4.88
N ALA A 48 -2.79 -2.72 5.68
CA ALA A 48 -3.08 -1.70 6.67
C ALA A 48 -1.96 -1.55 7.71
N ASN A 49 -1.39 -2.66 8.16
CA ASN A 49 -0.28 -2.65 9.09
C ASN A 49 1.02 -2.12 8.48
N LEU A 50 1.33 -2.54 7.25
CA LEU A 50 2.52 -2.08 6.54
C LEU A 50 2.46 -0.58 6.23
N HIS A 51 1.28 -0.11 5.92
CA HIS A 51 1.00 1.27 5.55
C HIS A 51 1.42 2.30 6.61
N ARG A 52 1.43 1.92 7.88
CA ARG A 52 1.86 2.78 9.00
C ARG A 52 3.34 3.15 8.93
N TYR A 53 4.14 2.35 8.24
CA TYR A 53 5.59 2.54 8.10
C TYR A 53 5.96 3.20 6.77
N VAL A 54 4.96 3.58 5.97
CA VAL A 54 5.15 4.25 4.68
C VAL A 54 4.75 5.72 4.81
N ARG A 55 5.70 6.62 4.57
CA ARG A 55 5.43 8.05 4.50
C ARG A 55 4.85 8.38 3.13
N ARG A 56 3.71 9.03 3.12
CA ARG A 56 3.01 9.41 1.89
C ARG A 56 2.12 10.64 2.10
N PRO A 57 1.81 11.39 1.05
CA PRO A 57 0.84 12.47 1.16
C PRO A 57 -0.55 11.91 1.49
N GLY A 58 -1.22 12.51 2.43
CA GLY A 58 -2.62 12.25 2.75
C GLY A 58 -3.55 13.23 2.04
N ILE A 59 -4.85 13.00 2.21
CA ILE A 59 -5.91 13.87 1.65
C ILE A 59 -5.81 15.32 2.18
N GLU A 60 -5.32 15.48 3.42
CA GLU A 60 -5.18 16.77 4.09
C GLU A 60 -3.79 17.40 3.89
N SER A 61 -2.91 16.74 3.12
CA SER A 61 -1.57 17.26 2.87
C SER A 61 -1.65 18.44 1.91
N ASP A 62 -1.04 19.56 2.29
CA ASP A 62 -0.83 20.67 1.36
C ASP A 62 0.36 20.34 0.45
N MET A 63 0.06 19.94 -0.78
CA MET A 63 1.06 19.56 -1.76
C MET A 63 2.03 20.70 -2.12
N HIS A 64 1.65 21.96 -1.89
CA HIS A 64 2.53 23.11 -2.12
C HIS A 64 3.56 23.30 -1.00
N MET A 65 3.31 22.72 0.17
CA MET A 65 4.20 22.79 1.34
C MET A 65 5.13 21.60 1.48
N LEU A 66 5.02 20.59 0.59
CA LEU A 66 5.90 19.42 0.65
C LEU A 66 7.32 19.81 0.20
N VAL A 67 8.28 19.43 1.02
CA VAL A 67 9.70 19.52 0.67
C VAL A 67 10.00 18.49 -0.44
N PRO A 68 10.83 18.83 -1.45
CA PRO A 68 11.25 17.84 -2.43
C PRO A 68 11.77 16.56 -1.76
N MET A 69 11.37 15.41 -2.28
CA MET A 69 11.73 14.08 -1.76
C MET A 69 11.08 13.70 -0.41
N ASP A 70 10.22 14.54 0.19
CA ASP A 70 9.66 14.31 1.52
C ASP A 70 8.88 12.99 1.63
N VAL A 71 8.27 12.55 0.55
CA VAL A 71 7.51 11.28 0.47
C VAL A 71 8.22 10.20 -0.33
N HIS A 72 9.49 10.40 -0.68
CA HIS A 72 10.31 9.41 -1.37
C HIS A 72 10.51 8.15 -0.51
N ALA A 73 10.67 6.99 -1.15
CA ALA A 73 10.83 5.72 -0.46
C ALA A 73 11.90 5.75 0.63
N ASP A 74 13.05 6.38 0.37
CA ASP A 74 14.16 6.48 1.33
C ASP A 74 13.83 7.23 2.63
N GLN A 75 12.80 8.08 2.60
CA GLN A 75 12.32 8.83 3.76
C GLN A 75 11.33 8.01 4.61
N THR A 76 10.91 6.84 4.13
CA THR A 76 9.95 6.03 4.88
C THR A 76 10.63 5.16 5.93
N GLU A 77 9.97 4.99 7.07
CA GLU A 77 10.47 4.16 8.16
C GLU A 77 10.73 2.72 7.71
N LEU A 78 9.86 2.17 6.86
CA LEU A 78 9.98 0.82 6.31
C LEU A 78 11.33 0.62 5.60
N MET A 79 11.70 1.52 4.68
CA MET A 79 12.96 1.43 3.96
C MET A 79 14.16 1.60 4.89
N GLN A 80 14.09 2.54 5.81
CA GLN A 80 15.16 2.80 6.78
C GLN A 80 15.39 1.60 7.70
N ILE A 81 14.34 0.94 8.18
CA ILE A 81 14.44 -0.28 9.00
C ILE A 81 15.14 -1.39 8.21
N LEU A 82 14.76 -1.60 6.95
CA LEU A 82 15.33 -2.66 6.11
C LEU A 82 16.78 -2.38 5.73
N GLN A 83 17.13 -1.14 5.45
CA GLN A 83 18.52 -0.72 5.13
C GLN A 83 19.46 -0.83 6.33
N LYS A 84 19.00 -0.47 7.53
CA LYS A 84 19.77 -0.63 8.77
C LYS A 84 19.95 -2.09 9.19
N GLY A 85 19.17 -2.99 8.62
CA GLY A 85 19.09 -4.39 9.00
C GLY A 85 18.02 -4.64 10.07
N HIS A 86 17.10 -5.53 9.75
CA HIS A 86 15.96 -5.90 10.58
C HIS A 86 16.05 -7.39 10.94
N TYR A 87 16.55 -7.70 12.14
CA TYR A 87 16.69 -9.08 12.64
C TYR A 87 17.38 -10.05 11.66
N GLY A 88 18.39 -9.58 10.93
CA GLY A 88 19.12 -10.38 9.95
C GLY A 88 18.40 -10.56 8.60
N VAL A 89 17.23 -9.99 8.41
CA VAL A 89 16.52 -10.01 7.13
C VAL A 89 17.27 -9.13 6.13
N LYS A 90 17.60 -9.72 4.98
CA LYS A 90 18.21 -9.02 3.84
C LYS A 90 17.38 -9.29 2.61
N LEU A 91 16.79 -8.24 2.04
CA LEU A 91 16.10 -8.32 0.77
C LEU A 91 17.14 -8.39 -0.36
N ASP A 92 16.84 -9.18 -1.39
CA ASP A 92 17.59 -9.08 -2.63
C ASP A 92 17.33 -7.73 -3.33
N LYS A 93 18.21 -7.38 -4.27
CA LYS A 93 18.16 -6.09 -4.95
C LYS A 93 16.81 -5.85 -5.65
N GLU A 94 16.30 -6.86 -6.35
CA GLU A 94 15.02 -6.77 -7.07
C GLU A 94 13.84 -6.54 -6.11
N SER A 95 13.82 -7.23 -4.97
CA SER A 95 12.78 -7.06 -3.94
C SER A 95 12.84 -5.68 -3.30
N MET A 96 14.04 -5.14 -3.09
CA MET A 96 14.22 -3.79 -2.54
C MET A 96 13.76 -2.72 -3.55
N GLU A 97 14.11 -2.87 -4.83
CA GLU A 97 13.67 -1.96 -5.89
C GLU A 97 12.15 -2.00 -6.08
N LYS A 98 11.53 -3.18 -6.07
CA LYS A 98 10.06 -3.31 -6.13
C LYS A 98 9.37 -2.62 -4.96
N LEU A 99 9.94 -2.73 -3.77
CA LEU A 99 9.38 -2.08 -2.59
C LEU A 99 9.50 -0.56 -2.68
N ALA A 100 10.66 -0.05 -3.10
CA ALA A 100 10.87 1.38 -3.32
C ALA A 100 9.89 1.93 -4.36
N CYS A 101 9.79 1.29 -5.53
CA CYS A 101 8.84 1.67 -6.56
C CYS A 101 7.39 1.68 -6.05
N TRP A 102 6.99 0.65 -5.29
CA TRP A 102 5.64 0.61 -4.72
C TRP A 102 5.36 1.79 -3.79
N ILE A 103 6.33 2.18 -2.96
CA ILE A 103 6.22 3.34 -2.08
C ILE A 103 6.14 4.64 -2.90
N ASP A 104 7.03 4.82 -3.88
CA ASP A 104 7.10 6.03 -4.71
C ASP A 104 5.84 6.20 -5.59
N PHE A 105 5.15 5.12 -5.91
CA PHE A 105 3.81 5.12 -6.50
C PHE A 105 2.67 5.37 -5.49
N ASN A 106 2.98 5.85 -4.29
CA ASN A 106 2.02 6.13 -3.23
C ASN A 106 1.34 4.88 -2.65
N ALA A 107 2.08 3.77 -2.61
CA ALA A 107 1.68 2.50 -1.98
C ALA A 107 0.28 2.01 -2.41
N PRO A 108 -0.03 1.84 -3.70
CA PRO A 108 -1.34 1.40 -4.15
C PRO A 108 -1.62 -0.03 -3.67
N PHE A 109 -2.87 -0.31 -3.25
CA PHE A 109 -3.32 -1.67 -2.95
C PHE A 109 -3.82 -2.39 -4.21
N HIS A 110 -4.63 -1.70 -5.00
CA HIS A 110 -5.17 -2.22 -6.25
C HIS A 110 -4.38 -1.68 -7.45
N GLY A 111 -4.01 -2.55 -8.37
CA GLY A 111 -3.33 -2.16 -9.60
C GLY A 111 -4.26 -1.51 -10.62
N ARG A 112 -5.55 -1.89 -10.59
CA ARG A 112 -6.60 -1.39 -11.49
C ARG A 112 -7.86 -1.08 -10.72
N ARG A 113 -8.67 -0.16 -11.25
CA ARG A 113 -9.97 0.18 -10.65
C ARG A 113 -10.95 -1.01 -10.67
N SER A 114 -10.87 -1.88 -11.67
CA SER A 114 -11.64 -3.13 -11.75
C SER A 114 -11.34 -4.12 -10.62
N ASP A 115 -10.18 -4.01 -9.99
CA ASP A 115 -9.79 -4.89 -8.91
C ASP A 115 -10.45 -4.51 -7.57
N ILE A 116 -11.12 -3.33 -7.53
CA ILE A 116 -11.83 -2.85 -6.36
C ILE A 116 -13.20 -3.51 -6.29
N PRO A 117 -13.47 -4.37 -5.28
CA PRO A 117 -14.78 -5.00 -5.14
C PRO A 117 -15.90 -3.95 -5.02
N LYS A 118 -17.03 -4.16 -5.71
CA LYS A 118 -18.24 -3.32 -5.65
C LYS A 118 -18.18 -1.95 -6.34
N PHE A 119 -17.25 -1.71 -7.22
CA PHE A 119 -17.35 -0.59 -8.14
C PHE A 119 -18.19 -1.03 -9.36
N GLU A 120 -19.48 -0.68 -9.37
CA GLU A 120 -20.41 -1.04 -10.45
C GLU A 120 -19.97 -0.53 -11.83
N ASP A 121 -19.13 0.54 -11.84
CA ASP A 121 -18.60 1.14 -13.07
C ASP A 121 -17.14 0.77 -13.38
N ALA A 122 -16.55 -0.20 -12.69
CA ALA A 122 -15.14 -0.51 -12.86
C ALA A 122 -14.83 -1.07 -14.26
N GLU A 123 -15.69 -1.95 -14.78
CA GLU A 123 -15.57 -2.50 -16.14
C GLU A 123 -15.68 -1.39 -17.18
N LYS A 124 -16.70 -0.56 -17.07
CA LYS A 124 -16.93 0.57 -17.98
C LYS A 124 -15.79 1.59 -17.96
N SER A 125 -15.19 1.82 -16.79
CA SER A 125 -14.00 2.68 -16.65
C SER A 125 -12.78 2.09 -17.35
N ASN A 126 -12.63 0.76 -17.36
CA ASN A 126 -11.55 0.10 -18.06
C ASN A 126 -11.76 0.11 -19.58
N GLU A 127 -12.98 -0.15 -20.05
CA GLU A 127 -13.34 -0.03 -21.48
C GLU A 127 -13.04 1.37 -22.00
N LEU A 128 -13.44 2.42 -21.27
CA LEU A 128 -13.12 3.81 -21.63
C LEU A 128 -11.60 4.06 -21.67
N ARG A 129 -10.84 3.50 -20.74
CA ARG A 129 -9.38 3.66 -20.72
C ARG A 129 -8.71 3.00 -21.92
N GLU A 130 -9.15 1.81 -22.31
CA GLU A 130 -8.62 1.14 -23.51
C GLU A 130 -9.00 1.92 -24.76
N LEU A 131 -10.24 2.41 -24.85
CA LEU A 131 -10.68 3.27 -25.94
C LEU A 131 -9.81 4.55 -26.05
N TYR A 132 -9.54 5.21 -24.94
CA TYR A 132 -8.65 6.39 -24.93
C TYR A 132 -7.22 6.03 -25.35
N ARG A 133 -6.73 4.87 -24.96
CA ARG A 133 -5.40 4.40 -25.37
C ARG A 133 -5.34 4.15 -26.88
N GLU A 134 -6.39 3.55 -27.46
CA GLU A 134 -6.49 3.34 -28.92
C GLU A 134 -6.59 4.64 -29.69
N MET A 135 -7.26 5.66 -29.14
CA MET A 135 -7.48 6.95 -29.82
C MET A 135 -6.28 7.91 -29.71
N PHE A 136 -5.49 7.84 -28.64
CA PHE A 136 -4.50 8.88 -28.32
C PHE A 136 -3.13 8.32 -27.89
N GLY A 137 -2.96 7.00 -27.84
CA GLY A 137 -1.74 6.29 -27.37
C GLY A 137 -0.73 5.94 -28.45
#